data_757448cf2f751ab9b0d7b320a3b8b9c4
#
_entry.id   757448cf2f751ab9b0d7b320a3b8b9c4
#
_cell.length_a   1.000
_cell.length_b   1.000
_cell.length_c   1.000
_cell.angle_alpha   90.00
_cell.angle_beta   90.00
_cell.angle_gamma   90.00
#
_symmetry.space_group_name_H-M   'P 1'
#
loop_
_entity.id
_entity.type
_entity.pdbx_description
1 polymer ?
#
loop_
_entity_poly.entity_id
_entity_poly.type
_entity_poly.pdbx_seq_one_letter_code
_entity_poly.pdbx_strand_id
1 'polypeptide(L)'
;MALVMLLLLPCVFSSVLVPGSDTDASTEPRRETRRVLTTSGKECKFPFRQGGRIHHDCITFLSSTPWCSLTHNFDRDWQYSFCIPEKTQSDVVVHTSRRLTGPCQVNPCQNGGVCTLNPPGPTSFECSCPESFTGRLCEQRRCYETEHLRYYDTGESWGRIHLRNVEQCTCVAGEIKCERVRYTACRSNPCQNDGACRLIVATGREVCNCRHGFSGPHCSLEPETECYNNRGTGYRGVVGTTLSGARCLRWDSDLLYDELHVGTVVASSRRGLGEHAFCRNPDGDKMPWCYTLQDSAISWEYCDVPSCVLPVSSSRRIQINVLPGIKKPRPSKPSKKPVCGKKHKKRLWVARGRIMGGNTALPGTHPWMAAIYIGQQDFCAGTLISSCWIVSAAHCFFRNPLKSQLRVVLGQQNFNVTGPNTRTFGVEEYIFPKEFSVFNPTLHDIVLVKLKKEDGRCVRRTPFIRPICLPDKSMTFPDDYCCTISGWGHMHEKAERYSSLQEGGVRLIPHNTCRKPEVYGNHVTSDMLCAGLNGCVDACQGDSGGPLACARSDVSFLYGIISWGEGCGRSGKPGVYTKVVNYIDWINSVIKRKPKASRMDMTWT
;
A
#
# COMPACT_ATOMS: atom_id res chain seq x y z
N MET A 1 57.19 15.79 0.32
CA MET A 1 57.04 14.50 0.99
C MET A 1 56.06 14.70 2.14
N ALA A 2 54.79 14.34 1.95
CA ALA A 2 53.80 14.15 3.00
C ALA A 2 52.69 13.26 2.41
N LEU A 3 52.63 12.04 2.91
CA LEU A 3 51.69 10.97 2.55
C LEU A 3 50.32 11.32 3.12
N VAL A 4 49.28 11.42 2.29
CA VAL A 4 47.87 11.49 2.73
C VAL A 4 47.29 10.09 2.49
N MET A 5 47.12 9.32 3.56
CA MET A 5 46.37 8.10 3.63
C MET A 5 44.88 8.42 3.72
N LEU A 6 44.09 8.10 2.71
CA LEU A 6 42.63 8.07 2.78
C LEU A 6 42.21 6.71 3.37
N LEU A 7 41.71 6.74 4.59
CA LEU A 7 41.09 5.61 5.27
C LEU A 7 39.65 5.45 4.78
N LEU A 8 39.38 4.29 4.18
CA LEU A 8 38.04 3.76 3.95
C LEU A 8 37.47 3.26 5.29
N LEU A 9 36.38 3.85 5.75
CA LEU A 9 35.63 3.39 6.91
C LEU A 9 34.53 2.42 6.47
N PRO A 10 34.47 1.21 7.01
CA PRO A 10 33.29 0.34 6.91
C PRO A 10 32.26 0.77 7.95
N CYS A 11 30.97 0.74 7.57
CA CYS A 11 29.85 0.94 8.47
C CYS A 11 29.78 -0.21 9.51
N VAL A 12 30.33 0.05 10.68
CA VAL A 12 30.13 -0.82 11.87
C VAL A 12 29.34 0.00 12.89
N PHE A 13 28.14 -0.45 13.20
CA PHE A 13 27.38 0.05 14.34
C PHE A 13 28.00 -0.49 15.63
N SER A 14 28.65 0.37 16.38
CA SER A 14 29.04 0.07 17.76
C SER A 14 27.94 0.47 18.72
N SER A 15 27.44 -0.51 19.45
CA SER A 15 26.57 -0.33 20.61
C SER A 15 27.41 0.24 21.76
N VAL A 16 27.07 1.43 22.22
CA VAL A 16 27.64 1.97 23.46
C VAL A 16 26.71 1.56 24.61
N LEU A 17 27.20 0.72 25.48
CA LEU A 17 26.63 0.42 26.80
C LEU A 17 27.00 1.56 27.76
N VAL A 18 25.99 2.19 28.36
CA VAL A 18 26.13 3.07 29.52
C VAL A 18 25.45 2.38 30.71
N PRO A 19 26.11 2.24 31.85
CA PRO A 19 25.53 1.58 33.02
C PRO A 19 24.51 2.49 33.74
N GLY A 20 23.50 1.82 34.31
CA GLY A 20 22.34 2.42 34.90
C GLY A 20 22.60 3.17 36.23
N SER A 21 21.67 4.02 36.55
CA SER A 21 21.33 4.39 37.92
C SER A 21 19.83 4.29 38.08
N ASP A 22 19.43 3.48 39.06
CA ASP A 22 18.08 3.32 39.54
C ASP A 22 17.54 4.64 40.09
N THR A 23 16.33 5.04 39.68
CA THR A 23 15.42 5.80 40.52
C THR A 23 13.98 5.52 40.12
N ASP A 24 13.29 4.98 41.03
CA ASP A 24 11.87 4.89 41.38
C ASP A 24 10.77 5.20 40.34
N ALA A 25 9.90 4.21 40.36
CA ALA A 25 8.61 4.03 39.78
C ALA A 25 7.61 5.19 39.97
N SER A 26 7.01 5.62 38.89
CA SER A 26 5.64 6.10 38.87
C SER A 26 4.80 5.18 37.99
N THR A 27 3.97 4.40 38.63
CA THR A 27 2.99 3.48 38.06
C THR A 27 1.90 4.26 37.34
N GLU A 28 1.95 4.31 36.00
CA GLU A 28 0.77 4.61 35.20
C GLU A 28 -0.13 3.37 35.10
N PRO A 29 -1.47 3.50 35.24
CA PRO A 29 -2.37 2.37 35.06
C PRO A 29 -2.46 1.99 33.59
N ARG A 30 -1.96 0.80 33.28
CA ARG A 30 -1.96 0.18 31.95
C ARG A 30 -3.38 -0.25 31.55
N ARG A 31 -3.71 -0.02 30.27
CA ARG A 31 -4.85 -0.60 29.54
C ARG A 31 -4.99 -2.10 29.77
N GLU A 32 -6.13 -2.56 30.26
CA GLU A 32 -6.51 -3.97 30.21
C GLU A 32 -7.16 -4.30 28.85
N THR A 33 -6.34 -4.40 27.82
CA THR A 33 -6.65 -5.26 26.69
C THR A 33 -6.37 -6.70 27.12
N ARG A 34 -7.14 -7.69 26.67
CA ARG A 34 -6.86 -9.12 26.95
C ARG A 34 -5.37 -9.37 26.76
N ARG A 35 -4.66 -9.51 27.86
CA ARG A 35 -3.23 -9.79 27.85
C ARG A 35 -3.04 -11.26 27.54
N VAL A 36 -2.84 -11.58 26.27
CA VAL A 36 -2.33 -12.90 25.92
C VAL A 36 -0.86 -12.90 26.32
N LEU A 37 -0.56 -13.62 27.39
CA LEU A 37 0.80 -13.81 27.84
C LEU A 37 1.47 -14.93 27.04
N THR A 38 2.72 -14.75 26.75
CA THR A 38 3.55 -15.74 26.10
C THR A 38 4.24 -16.63 27.12
N THR A 39 4.80 -17.74 26.67
CA THR A 39 5.62 -18.65 27.50
C THR A 39 6.83 -17.95 28.13
N SER A 40 7.28 -16.83 27.59
CA SER A 40 8.34 -15.98 28.14
C SER A 40 7.83 -14.89 29.09
N GLY A 41 6.54 -14.89 29.48
CA GLY A 41 5.91 -13.90 30.35
C GLY A 41 5.68 -12.53 29.70
N LYS A 42 5.99 -12.36 28.41
CA LYS A 42 5.75 -11.13 27.66
C LYS A 42 4.33 -11.10 27.11
N GLU A 43 3.80 -9.91 26.87
CA GLU A 43 2.46 -9.70 26.34
C GLU A 43 2.45 -9.68 24.80
N CYS A 44 1.51 -10.42 24.18
CA CYS A 44 1.25 -10.34 22.74
C CYS A 44 0.68 -8.96 22.37
N LYS A 45 1.09 -8.42 21.24
CA LYS A 45 0.54 -7.17 20.71
C LYS A 45 -0.41 -7.47 19.54
N PHE A 46 -1.68 -7.23 19.76
CA PHE A 46 -2.73 -7.39 18.73
C PHE A 46 -3.40 -6.04 18.43
N PRO A 47 -3.83 -5.82 17.17
CA PRO A 47 -3.47 -6.60 16.00
C PRO A 47 -2.01 -6.44 15.62
N PHE A 48 -1.39 -7.47 15.01
CA PHE A 48 -0.04 -7.35 14.48
C PHE A 48 0.04 -7.76 13.00
N ARG A 49 1.02 -7.17 12.31
CA ARG A 49 1.28 -7.45 10.90
C ARG A 49 2.37 -8.51 10.75
N GLN A 50 2.10 -9.54 9.91
CA GLN A 50 3.07 -10.57 9.54
C GLN A 50 2.82 -11.04 8.11
N GLY A 51 3.86 -11.05 7.27
CA GLY A 51 3.78 -11.42 5.86
C GLY A 51 2.80 -10.52 5.07
N GLY A 52 2.69 -9.24 5.44
CA GLY A 52 1.76 -8.28 4.86
C GLY A 52 0.30 -8.47 5.28
N ARG A 53 -0.01 -9.46 6.14
CA ARG A 53 -1.34 -9.71 6.71
C ARG A 53 -1.43 -9.19 8.13
N ILE A 54 -2.65 -8.83 8.54
CA ILE A 54 -2.95 -8.41 9.91
C ILE A 54 -3.53 -9.59 10.67
N HIS A 55 -3.00 -9.85 11.85
CA HIS A 55 -3.40 -10.94 12.73
C HIS A 55 -3.91 -10.38 14.04
N HIS A 56 -5.05 -10.89 14.50
CA HIS A 56 -5.72 -10.45 15.73
C HIS A 56 -5.60 -11.47 16.87
N ASP A 57 -4.95 -12.62 16.60
CA ASP A 57 -4.73 -13.70 17.55
C ASP A 57 -3.41 -14.40 17.28
N CYS A 58 -3.05 -15.36 18.14
CA CYS A 58 -1.87 -16.21 17.97
C CYS A 58 -1.97 -17.04 16.69
N ILE A 59 -0.88 -17.18 15.96
CA ILE A 59 -0.82 -17.87 14.68
C ILE A 59 0.11 -19.09 14.73
N THR A 60 -0.15 -20.09 13.88
CA THR A 60 0.68 -21.31 13.73
C THR A 60 1.55 -21.29 12.47
N PHE A 61 1.62 -20.15 11.77
CA PHE A 61 2.44 -20.01 10.58
C PHE A 61 3.92 -20.16 10.92
N LEU A 62 4.64 -21.01 10.20
CA LEU A 62 6.06 -21.39 10.42
C LEU A 62 6.36 -22.12 11.75
N SER A 63 5.37 -22.47 12.55
CA SER A 63 5.52 -23.24 13.79
C SER A 63 4.29 -24.07 14.08
N SER A 64 4.48 -25.28 14.62
CA SER A 64 3.38 -26.09 15.15
C SER A 64 2.82 -25.56 16.48
N THR A 65 3.60 -24.73 17.18
CA THR A 65 3.19 -24.06 18.43
C THR A 65 2.68 -22.67 18.11
N PRO A 66 1.48 -22.28 18.58
CA PRO A 66 0.95 -20.94 18.37
C PRO A 66 1.90 -19.87 18.93
N TRP A 67 2.11 -18.82 18.15
CA TRP A 67 2.96 -17.69 18.54
C TRP A 67 2.31 -16.35 18.18
N CYS A 68 2.75 -15.28 18.80
CA CYS A 68 2.32 -13.93 18.54
C CYS A 68 3.51 -12.97 18.40
N SER A 69 3.30 -11.84 17.76
CA SER A 69 4.27 -10.75 17.78
C SER A 69 4.24 -10.00 19.11
N LEU A 70 5.40 -9.55 19.53
CA LEU A 70 5.59 -8.68 20.69
C LEU A 70 5.48 -7.17 20.34
N THR A 71 5.28 -6.88 19.05
CA THR A 71 5.05 -5.53 18.50
C THR A 71 3.89 -5.59 17.51
N HIS A 72 3.33 -4.45 17.14
CA HIS A 72 2.26 -4.40 16.14
C HIS A 72 2.74 -4.64 14.70
N ASN A 73 4.06 -4.74 14.48
CA ASN A 73 4.62 -5.00 13.15
C ASN A 73 5.77 -6.02 13.22
N PHE A 74 5.42 -7.31 13.14
CA PHE A 74 6.40 -8.38 13.13
C PHE A 74 7.33 -8.32 11.91
N ASP A 75 6.83 -7.94 10.73
CA ASP A 75 7.63 -7.86 9.50
C ASP A 75 8.80 -6.88 9.64
N ARG A 76 8.67 -5.86 10.51
CA ARG A 76 9.71 -4.90 10.82
C ARG A 76 10.65 -5.38 11.94
N ASP A 77 10.04 -5.83 13.05
CA ASP A 77 10.74 -5.92 14.34
C ASP A 77 11.22 -7.34 14.65
N TRP A 78 10.68 -8.36 13.98
CA TRP A 78 11.00 -9.78 14.14
C TRP A 78 10.94 -10.28 15.59
N GLN A 79 10.17 -9.60 16.44
CA GLN A 79 10.01 -9.95 17.84
C GLN A 79 8.75 -10.78 18.04
N TYR A 80 8.92 -12.02 18.48
CA TYR A 80 7.82 -12.94 18.75
C TYR A 80 8.07 -13.77 20.01
N SER A 81 7.02 -14.41 20.47
CA SER A 81 7.09 -15.43 21.50
C SER A 81 5.90 -16.39 21.38
N PHE A 82 6.03 -17.57 21.97
CA PHE A 82 4.98 -18.57 21.91
C PHE A 82 3.85 -18.26 22.88
N CYS A 83 2.61 -18.40 22.43
CA CYS A 83 1.43 -18.22 23.25
C CYS A 83 1.29 -19.36 24.26
N ILE A 84 0.83 -19.04 25.47
CA ILE A 84 0.47 -20.06 26.45
C ILE A 84 -0.84 -20.72 25.98
N PRO A 85 -0.88 -22.05 25.78
CA PRO A 85 -2.13 -22.72 25.43
C PRO A 85 -3.17 -22.54 26.57
N GLU A 86 -4.38 -22.12 26.22
CA GLU A 86 -5.49 -22.09 27.18
C GLU A 86 -5.72 -23.50 27.69
N LYS A 87 -5.57 -23.70 29.00
CA LYS A 87 -6.05 -24.92 29.66
C LYS A 87 -7.56 -24.92 29.52
N THR A 88 -8.06 -25.85 28.72
CA THR A 88 -9.47 -26.19 28.63
C THR A 88 -9.96 -26.57 30.01
N GLN A 89 -10.86 -25.79 30.58
CA GLN A 89 -11.71 -26.27 31.66
C GLN A 89 -12.69 -27.28 31.06
N SER A 90 -12.52 -28.53 31.47
CA SER A 90 -13.26 -29.69 31.03
C SER A 90 -14.67 -29.74 31.60
N ASP A 91 -15.52 -30.34 30.78
CA ASP A 91 -16.59 -31.28 31.07
C ASP A 91 -17.96 -30.74 31.42
N VAL A 92 -18.84 -30.73 30.42
CA VAL A 92 -20.13 -31.45 30.47
C VAL A 92 -20.35 -32.14 29.13
N VAL A 93 -20.35 -33.46 29.18
CA VAL A 93 -20.71 -34.38 28.08
C VAL A 93 -22.21 -34.34 27.83
N VAL A 94 -22.63 -33.98 26.63
CA VAL A 94 -23.91 -34.46 26.07
C VAL A 94 -23.69 -34.84 24.62
N HIS A 95 -23.83 -36.14 24.38
CA HIS A 95 -23.94 -36.72 23.04
C HIS A 95 -25.15 -36.18 22.30
N THR A 96 -24.99 -35.69 21.07
CA THR A 96 -25.76 -36.21 19.90
C THR A 96 -25.47 -35.36 18.63
N SER A 97 -25.37 -36.09 17.52
CA SER A 97 -25.60 -35.64 16.13
C SER A 97 -24.66 -34.61 15.48
N ARG A 98 -23.82 -35.14 14.61
CA ARG A 98 -23.06 -34.40 13.60
C ARG A 98 -23.95 -33.46 12.76
N ARG A 99 -23.92 -32.17 13.06
CA ARG A 99 -24.10 -31.08 12.10
C ARG A 99 -22.88 -30.18 12.24
N LEU A 100 -22.29 -29.85 11.11
CA LEU A 100 -21.17 -28.91 11.02
C LEU A 100 -21.62 -27.52 11.54
N THR A 101 -21.40 -27.26 12.81
CA THR A 101 -21.76 -26.00 13.48
C THR A 101 -20.51 -25.17 13.70
N GLY A 102 -20.32 -24.09 12.91
CA GLY A 102 -19.24 -23.13 13.13
C GLY A 102 -19.51 -22.20 14.33
N PRO A 103 -18.47 -21.60 14.93
CA PRO A 103 -18.59 -20.75 16.12
C PRO A 103 -19.44 -19.48 15.95
N CYS A 104 -19.74 -19.07 14.71
CA CYS A 104 -20.63 -17.94 14.41
C CYS A 104 -22.09 -18.35 14.16
N GLN A 105 -22.47 -19.62 14.35
CA GLN A 105 -23.87 -20.05 14.16
C GLN A 105 -24.80 -19.48 15.22
N VAL A 106 -24.31 -19.36 16.45
CA VAL A 106 -24.89 -18.49 17.47
C VAL A 106 -23.89 -17.37 17.67
N ASN A 107 -24.25 -16.15 17.28
CA ASN A 107 -23.33 -15.00 17.37
C ASN A 107 -22.81 -14.84 18.81
N PRO A 108 -21.52 -15.08 19.08
CA PRO A 108 -20.97 -14.93 20.41
C PRO A 108 -20.66 -13.47 20.77
N CYS A 109 -20.69 -12.57 19.76
CA CYS A 109 -20.38 -11.16 19.94
C CYS A 109 -21.52 -10.42 20.63
N GLN A 110 -21.19 -9.67 21.66
CA GLN A 110 -22.12 -8.87 22.45
C GLN A 110 -22.36 -7.50 21.81
N ASN A 111 -23.34 -6.77 22.34
CA ASN A 111 -23.59 -5.36 22.04
C ASN A 111 -23.69 -5.03 20.53
N GLY A 112 -24.25 -5.94 19.73
CA GLY A 112 -24.41 -5.74 18.29
C GLY A 112 -23.15 -6.00 17.46
N GLY A 113 -22.14 -6.64 18.04
CA GLY A 113 -20.95 -7.10 17.32
C GLY A 113 -21.29 -8.17 16.27
N VAL A 114 -20.58 -8.17 15.17
CA VAL A 114 -20.74 -9.12 14.06
C VAL A 114 -19.65 -10.17 14.11
N CYS A 115 -20.06 -11.44 14.20
CA CYS A 115 -19.15 -12.58 14.19
C CYS A 115 -18.70 -12.90 12.76
N THR A 116 -17.40 -12.98 12.55
CA THR A 116 -16.77 -13.40 11.30
C THR A 116 -15.86 -14.60 11.54
N LEU A 117 -15.91 -15.60 10.64
CA LEU A 117 -15.02 -16.75 10.70
C LEU A 117 -13.65 -16.38 10.13
N ASN A 118 -12.58 -16.66 10.88
CA ASN A 118 -11.22 -16.46 10.39
C ASN A 118 -10.66 -17.76 9.79
N PRO A 119 -10.24 -17.81 8.51
CA PRO A 119 -9.47 -18.93 7.98
C PRO A 119 -8.06 -18.98 8.66
N PRO A 120 -7.50 -20.17 9.00
CA PRO A 120 -7.75 -21.46 8.36
C PRO A 120 -8.43 -22.54 9.22
N GLY A 121 -9.32 -22.22 10.16
CA GLY A 121 -9.97 -23.25 10.95
C GLY A 121 -11.46 -22.98 11.21
N PRO A 122 -12.30 -24.02 11.24
CA PRO A 122 -13.74 -23.88 11.48
C PRO A 122 -14.10 -23.48 12.93
N THR A 123 -13.11 -23.29 13.80
CA THR A 123 -13.30 -22.99 15.22
C THR A 123 -12.83 -21.60 15.65
N SER A 124 -12.21 -20.81 14.74
CA SER A 124 -11.72 -19.46 15.03
C SER A 124 -12.69 -18.41 14.51
N PHE A 125 -13.08 -17.47 15.36
CA PHE A 125 -13.94 -16.35 15.01
C PHE A 125 -13.41 -15.04 15.58
N GLU A 126 -13.84 -13.92 14.98
CA GLU A 126 -13.55 -12.55 15.38
C GLU A 126 -14.86 -11.77 15.47
N CYS A 127 -14.96 -10.92 16.47
CA CYS A 127 -16.06 -9.98 16.61
C CYS A 127 -15.68 -8.62 16.05
N SER A 128 -16.38 -8.16 15.03
CA SER A 128 -16.33 -6.77 14.59
C SER A 128 -17.24 -5.94 15.48
N CYS A 129 -16.66 -5.17 16.40
CA CYS A 129 -17.41 -4.40 17.38
C CYS A 129 -17.91 -3.06 16.81
N PRO A 130 -19.09 -2.57 17.24
CA PRO A 130 -19.47 -1.17 17.09
C PRO A 130 -18.44 -0.25 17.73
N GLU A 131 -18.33 1.01 17.29
CA GLU A 131 -17.34 1.97 17.82
C GLU A 131 -17.44 2.26 19.30
N SER A 132 -18.64 2.12 19.86
CA SER A 132 -18.92 2.32 21.29
C SER A 132 -18.49 1.15 22.18
N PHE A 133 -17.99 0.05 21.59
CA PHE A 133 -17.58 -1.15 22.31
C PHE A 133 -16.21 -1.65 21.83
N THR A 134 -15.50 -2.35 22.71
CA THR A 134 -14.24 -3.04 22.45
C THR A 134 -14.19 -4.36 23.22
N GLY A 135 -13.11 -5.10 23.11
CA GLY A 135 -12.97 -6.43 23.71
C GLY A 135 -13.19 -7.54 22.69
N ARG A 136 -12.86 -8.80 23.08
CA ARG A 136 -12.93 -9.95 22.18
C ARG A 136 -14.36 -10.25 21.71
N LEU A 137 -15.32 -10.04 22.59
CA LEU A 137 -16.74 -10.27 22.36
C LEU A 137 -17.53 -8.97 22.29
N CYS A 138 -16.88 -7.82 22.17
CA CYS A 138 -17.47 -6.48 22.24
C CYS A 138 -18.13 -6.20 23.60
N GLU A 139 -17.58 -6.75 24.67
CA GLU A 139 -18.13 -6.68 26.01
C GLU A 139 -17.79 -5.39 26.77
N GLN A 140 -16.76 -4.65 26.34
CA GLN A 140 -16.27 -3.46 27.03
C GLN A 140 -16.83 -2.19 26.39
N ARG A 141 -17.52 -1.37 27.17
CA ARG A 141 -18.06 -0.10 26.73
C ARG A 141 -16.97 0.97 26.74
N ARG A 142 -16.90 1.76 25.67
CA ARG A 142 -15.99 2.90 25.49
C ARG A 142 -16.69 4.21 25.87
N CYS A 143 -15.91 5.21 26.22
CA CYS A 143 -16.40 6.55 26.51
C CYS A 143 -16.28 7.44 25.25
N TYR A 144 -17.37 8.07 24.83
CA TYR A 144 -17.35 9.03 23.74
C TYR A 144 -17.16 10.46 24.29
N GLU A 145 -16.09 11.13 23.86
CA GLU A 145 -15.80 12.51 24.23
C GLU A 145 -16.25 13.46 23.10
N THR A 146 -17.24 14.29 23.39
CA THR A 146 -17.89 15.16 22.42
C THR A 146 -17.01 16.31 21.93
N GLU A 147 -16.13 16.85 22.78
CA GLU A 147 -15.20 17.92 22.41
C GLU A 147 -14.09 17.42 21.47
N HIS A 148 -13.67 16.15 21.68
CA HIS A 148 -12.62 15.52 20.87
C HIS A 148 -13.16 14.73 19.68
N LEU A 149 -14.47 14.43 19.65
CA LEU A 149 -15.15 13.63 18.64
C LEU A 149 -14.49 12.22 18.49
N ARG A 150 -14.15 11.60 19.62
CA ARG A 150 -13.52 10.28 19.63
C ARG A 150 -13.96 9.44 20.82
N TYR A 151 -13.80 8.12 20.67
CA TYR A 151 -13.95 7.16 21.74
C TYR A 151 -12.63 6.93 22.46
N TYR A 152 -12.71 6.84 23.79
CA TYR A 152 -11.62 6.45 24.69
C TYR A 152 -11.90 5.08 25.30
N ASP A 153 -10.88 4.23 25.41
CA ASP A 153 -11.01 2.93 26.04
C ASP A 153 -11.07 3.04 27.57
N THR A 154 -11.66 2.05 28.23
CA THR A 154 -11.70 1.99 29.70
C THR A 154 -10.27 2.04 30.26
N GLY A 155 -10.02 2.95 31.22
CA GLY A 155 -8.71 3.24 31.80
C GLY A 155 -7.90 4.32 31.06
N GLU A 156 -8.30 4.72 29.85
CA GLU A 156 -7.65 5.81 29.10
C GLU A 156 -8.02 7.17 29.70
N SER A 157 -7.00 8.05 29.83
CA SER A 157 -7.18 9.39 30.41
C SER A 157 -6.80 10.48 29.41
N TRP A 158 -7.51 11.61 29.47
CA TRP A 158 -7.27 12.77 28.61
C TRP A 158 -7.56 14.08 29.35
N GLY A 159 -7.06 15.19 28.81
CA GLY A 159 -7.44 16.52 29.28
C GLY A 159 -8.48 17.14 28.36
N ARG A 160 -9.41 17.91 28.91
CA ARG A 160 -10.38 18.72 28.15
C ARG A 160 -10.61 20.09 28.77
N ILE A 161 -11.17 21.01 28.01
CA ILE A 161 -11.68 22.29 28.53
C ILE A 161 -13.20 22.29 28.37
N HIS A 162 -13.89 22.17 29.48
CA HIS A 162 -15.35 22.15 29.54
C HIS A 162 -15.87 23.29 30.41
N LEU A 163 -16.81 24.09 29.89
CA LEU A 163 -17.39 25.25 30.60
C LEU A 163 -16.33 26.16 31.26
N ARG A 164 -15.23 26.46 30.52
CA ARG A 164 -14.07 27.25 30.96
C ARG A 164 -13.16 26.61 32.01
N ASN A 165 -13.46 25.39 32.46
CA ASN A 165 -12.61 24.64 33.38
C ASN A 165 -11.66 23.71 32.60
N VAL A 166 -10.41 23.59 33.03
CA VAL A 166 -9.51 22.55 32.58
C VAL A 166 -9.72 21.33 33.43
N GLU A 167 -10.02 20.22 32.82
CA GLU A 167 -10.37 18.96 33.49
C GLU A 167 -9.46 17.83 32.97
N GLN A 168 -9.07 16.96 33.92
CA GLN A 168 -8.47 15.66 33.62
C GLN A 168 -9.58 14.62 33.69
N CYS A 169 -9.81 13.91 32.58
CA CYS A 169 -10.86 12.90 32.47
C CYS A 169 -10.28 11.50 32.34
N THR A 170 -11.02 10.50 32.81
CA THR A 170 -10.71 9.08 32.66
C THR A 170 -11.98 8.32 32.29
N CYS A 171 -11.88 7.39 31.35
CA CYS A 171 -12.98 6.49 31.03
C CYS A 171 -13.01 5.33 32.04
N VAL A 172 -14.12 5.19 32.78
CA VAL A 172 -14.32 4.12 33.76
C VAL A 172 -15.58 3.34 33.39
N ALA A 173 -15.42 2.14 32.85
CA ALA A 173 -16.53 1.25 32.49
C ALA A 173 -17.59 1.91 31.57
N GLY A 174 -17.16 2.76 30.64
CA GLY A 174 -18.04 3.48 29.70
C GLY A 174 -18.62 4.79 30.21
N GLU A 175 -18.20 5.23 31.40
CA GLU A 175 -18.56 6.54 31.98
C GLU A 175 -17.33 7.45 32.04
N ILE A 176 -17.51 8.73 31.69
CA ILE A 176 -16.45 9.73 31.76
C ILE A 176 -16.41 10.31 33.18
N LYS A 177 -15.34 10.12 33.90
CA LYS A 177 -15.09 10.74 35.19
C LYS A 177 -14.03 11.81 35.06
N CYS A 178 -14.38 13.07 35.37
CA CYS A 178 -13.50 14.23 35.23
C CYS A 178 -13.31 14.94 36.55
N GLU A 179 -12.11 15.48 36.76
CA GLU A 179 -11.77 16.35 37.87
C GLU A 179 -11.13 17.65 37.38
N ARG A 180 -11.39 18.75 38.07
CA ARG A 180 -10.77 20.04 37.76
C ARG A 180 -9.30 20.03 38.19
N VAL A 181 -8.43 20.51 37.32
CA VAL A 181 -6.98 20.49 37.53
C VAL A 181 -6.36 21.88 37.41
N ARG A 182 -5.23 22.08 38.05
CA ARG A 182 -4.43 23.32 37.90
C ARG A 182 -3.74 23.31 36.56
N TYR A 183 -3.70 24.47 35.91
CA TYR A 183 -3.09 24.65 34.59
C TYR A 183 -2.27 25.95 34.51
N THR A 184 -1.39 26.01 33.51
CA THR A 184 -0.63 27.18 33.11
C THR A 184 -0.79 27.42 31.60
N ALA A 185 -0.23 28.50 31.07
CA ALA A 185 -0.12 28.70 29.64
C ALA A 185 0.92 27.73 29.05
N CYS A 186 0.67 27.22 27.81
CA CYS A 186 1.64 26.42 27.09
C CYS A 186 2.84 27.27 26.64
N ARG A 187 4.03 26.65 26.55
CA ARG A 187 5.23 27.33 26.01
C ARG A 187 5.13 27.57 24.51
N SER A 188 4.56 26.63 23.79
CA SER A 188 4.20 26.72 22.38
C SER A 188 2.72 26.38 22.22
N ASN A 189 2.03 26.98 21.26
CA ASN A 189 0.62 26.69 21.03
C ASN A 189 0.47 25.60 19.95
N PRO A 190 0.10 24.35 20.31
CA PRO A 190 -0.16 23.28 19.33
C PRO A 190 -1.56 23.35 18.74
N CYS A 191 -2.44 24.20 19.28
CA CYS A 191 -3.84 24.29 18.86
C CYS A 191 -3.95 25.02 17.51
N GLN A 192 -4.71 24.45 16.62
CA GLN A 192 -4.96 25.01 15.29
C GLN A 192 -6.16 25.97 15.33
N ASN A 193 -6.38 26.67 14.22
CA ASN A 193 -7.54 27.57 14.01
C ASN A 193 -7.74 28.56 15.16
N ASP A 194 -6.63 29.16 15.63
CA ASP A 194 -6.57 30.13 16.73
C ASP A 194 -7.13 29.60 18.06
N GLY A 195 -7.09 28.29 18.28
CA GLY A 195 -7.39 27.68 19.57
C GLY A 195 -6.37 28.11 20.64
N ALA A 196 -6.84 28.24 21.90
CA ALA A 196 -5.98 28.60 23.02
C ALA A 196 -5.49 27.36 23.78
N CYS A 197 -4.18 27.29 24.05
CA CYS A 197 -3.58 26.15 24.75
C CYS A 197 -3.51 26.38 26.27
N ARG A 198 -3.72 25.29 27.05
CA ARG A 198 -3.51 25.18 28.50
C ARG A 198 -2.69 23.95 28.80
N LEU A 199 -1.72 24.06 29.71
CA LEU A 199 -0.87 22.98 30.17
C LEU A 199 -1.33 22.53 31.56
N ILE A 200 -1.77 21.26 31.68
CA ILE A 200 -2.09 20.67 32.99
C ILE A 200 -0.80 20.45 33.76
N VAL A 201 -0.69 21.08 34.96
CA VAL A 201 0.55 21.09 35.73
C VAL A 201 0.93 19.69 36.23
N ALA A 202 -0.06 18.88 36.62
CA ALA A 202 0.17 17.56 37.21
C ALA A 202 0.67 16.52 36.19
N THR A 203 0.27 16.63 34.93
CA THR A 203 0.56 15.61 33.90
C THR A 203 1.44 16.12 32.77
N GLY A 204 1.70 17.43 32.71
CA GLY A 204 2.42 18.06 31.58
C GLY A 204 1.66 17.98 30.24
N ARG A 205 0.36 17.65 30.26
CA ARG A 205 -0.45 17.46 29.05
C ARG A 205 -1.00 18.80 28.56
N GLU A 206 -0.85 19.06 27.27
CA GLU A 206 -1.40 20.22 26.61
C GLU A 206 -2.87 19.95 26.20
N VAL A 207 -3.73 20.95 26.42
CA VAL A 207 -5.18 20.88 26.14
C VAL A 207 -5.60 22.13 25.39
N CYS A 208 -6.35 21.96 24.33
CA CYS A 208 -6.80 23.04 23.46
C CYS A 208 -8.24 23.49 23.78
N ASN A 209 -8.44 24.80 23.85
CA ASN A 209 -9.75 25.43 23.84
C ASN A 209 -10.06 25.86 22.40
N CYS A 210 -10.91 25.13 21.72
CA CYS A 210 -11.23 25.40 20.34
C CYS A 210 -12.23 26.56 20.21
N ARG A 211 -12.12 27.32 19.13
CA ARG A 211 -13.13 28.30 18.74
C ARG A 211 -14.37 27.58 18.22
N HIS A 212 -15.49 28.31 18.24
CA HIS A 212 -16.76 27.81 17.69
C HIS A 212 -16.57 27.34 16.24
N GLY A 213 -17.17 26.19 15.89
CA GLY A 213 -17.06 25.54 14.59
C GLY A 213 -15.85 24.60 14.46
N PHE A 214 -14.94 24.58 15.44
CA PHE A 214 -13.79 23.68 15.46
C PHE A 214 -13.82 22.73 16.66
N SER A 215 -13.33 21.51 16.46
CA SER A 215 -13.29 20.44 17.45
C SER A 215 -12.03 19.59 17.34
N GLY A 216 -11.92 18.58 18.20
CA GLY A 216 -10.79 17.68 18.26
C GLY A 216 -9.69 18.11 19.22
N PRO A 217 -8.77 17.23 19.61
CA PRO A 217 -7.71 17.50 20.59
C PRO A 217 -6.84 18.72 20.26
N HIS A 218 -6.72 19.05 18.96
CA HIS A 218 -5.92 20.17 18.46
C HIS A 218 -6.72 21.19 17.66
N CYS A 219 -8.05 21.21 17.76
CA CYS A 219 -8.95 22.11 17.04
C CYS A 219 -8.81 22.00 15.50
N SER A 220 -8.57 20.82 14.99
CA SER A 220 -8.30 20.57 13.56
C SER A 220 -9.50 20.03 12.78
N LEU A 221 -10.64 19.82 13.43
CA LEU A 221 -11.85 19.24 12.87
C LEU A 221 -12.91 20.30 12.71
N GLU A 222 -13.70 20.20 11.63
CA GLU A 222 -14.85 21.04 11.29
C GLU A 222 -16.10 20.15 11.18
N PRO A 223 -16.78 19.82 12.31
CA PRO A 223 -17.85 18.83 12.33
C PRO A 223 -19.04 19.16 11.42
N GLU A 224 -19.32 20.45 11.22
CA GLU A 224 -20.43 20.94 10.41
C GLU A 224 -20.14 20.92 8.90
N THR A 225 -18.91 20.53 8.50
CA THR A 225 -18.52 20.48 7.08
C THR A 225 -18.94 19.14 6.47
N GLU A 226 -20.12 19.12 5.83
CA GLU A 226 -20.71 17.91 5.23
C GLU A 226 -20.23 17.61 3.81
N CYS A 227 -19.69 18.61 3.09
CA CYS A 227 -19.27 18.47 1.69
C CYS A 227 -17.86 19.03 1.45
N TYR A 228 -17.25 18.68 0.31
CA TYR A 228 -15.92 19.20 -0.04
C TYR A 228 -15.94 20.13 -1.25
N ASN A 229 -15.08 21.15 -1.23
CA ASN A 229 -14.84 22.05 -2.35
C ASN A 229 -13.65 21.59 -3.20
N ASN A 230 -13.70 21.87 -4.50
CA ASN A 230 -12.66 21.51 -5.47
C ASN A 230 -12.33 20.00 -5.47
N ARG A 231 -11.18 19.62 -4.91
CA ARG A 231 -10.75 18.22 -4.73
C ARG A 231 -10.84 17.76 -3.28
N GLY A 232 -11.23 18.61 -2.36
CA GLY A 232 -11.31 18.29 -0.93
C GLY A 232 -9.97 18.30 -0.20
N THR A 233 -8.92 18.97 -0.69
CA THR A 233 -7.64 19.10 0.02
C THR A 233 -7.77 19.86 1.34
N GLY A 234 -8.73 20.80 1.40
CA GLY A 234 -9.11 21.56 2.60
C GLY A 234 -10.19 20.90 3.46
N TYR A 235 -10.70 19.72 3.09
CA TYR A 235 -11.77 19.07 3.85
C TYR A 235 -11.29 18.70 5.26
N ARG A 236 -12.05 19.10 6.28
CA ARG A 236 -11.78 18.87 7.71
C ARG A 236 -12.97 18.26 8.44
N GLY A 237 -14.01 17.84 7.71
CA GLY A 237 -15.20 17.21 8.27
C GLY A 237 -14.91 15.84 8.92
N VAL A 238 -15.96 15.24 9.45
CA VAL A 238 -15.87 14.06 10.35
C VAL A 238 -16.41 12.76 9.71
N VAL A 239 -16.59 12.71 8.40
CA VAL A 239 -16.96 11.47 7.72
C VAL A 239 -15.79 10.49 7.80
N GLY A 240 -16.06 9.28 8.30
CA GLY A 240 -15.08 8.19 8.51
C GLY A 240 -15.44 6.91 7.76
N THR A 241 -16.27 6.99 6.70
CA THR A 241 -16.70 5.85 5.89
C THR A 241 -16.40 6.06 4.42
N THR A 242 -16.14 4.97 3.72
CA THR A 242 -15.86 4.97 2.29
C THR A 242 -17.13 4.77 1.46
N LEU A 243 -17.02 4.92 0.13
CA LEU A 243 -18.12 4.67 -0.81
C LEU A 243 -18.67 3.22 -0.75
N SER A 244 -17.88 2.25 -0.29
CA SER A 244 -18.36 0.88 -0.05
C SER A 244 -18.96 0.68 1.35
N GLY A 245 -18.95 1.71 2.21
CA GLY A 245 -19.37 1.62 3.60
C GLY A 245 -18.29 1.09 4.55
N ALA A 246 -17.06 0.84 4.06
CA ALA A 246 -15.96 0.41 4.91
C ALA A 246 -15.51 1.55 5.85
N ARG A 247 -15.11 1.20 7.07
CA ARG A 247 -14.60 2.17 8.04
C ARG A 247 -13.16 2.57 7.73
N CYS A 248 -12.87 3.84 7.92
CA CYS A 248 -11.52 4.37 7.84
C CYS A 248 -10.65 3.88 9.01
N LEU A 249 -9.38 3.59 8.73
CA LEU A 249 -8.35 3.43 9.75
C LEU A 249 -7.89 4.81 10.25
N ARG A 250 -7.51 4.89 11.52
CA ARG A 250 -6.88 6.10 12.07
C ARG A 250 -5.58 6.38 11.34
N TRP A 251 -5.33 7.66 11.02
CA TRP A 251 -4.13 8.10 10.32
C TRP A 251 -2.83 7.88 11.13
N ASP A 252 -2.94 7.80 12.45
CA ASP A 252 -1.83 7.52 13.38
C ASP A 252 -1.74 6.04 13.78
N SER A 253 -2.49 5.14 13.13
CA SER A 253 -2.44 3.71 13.42
C SER A 253 -1.08 3.11 13.09
N ASP A 254 -0.53 2.32 14.01
CA ASP A 254 0.70 1.55 13.78
C ASP A 254 0.60 0.58 12.60
N LEU A 255 -0.63 0.16 12.23
CA LEU A 255 -0.89 -0.64 11.04
C LEU A 255 -0.48 0.08 9.76
N LEU A 256 -0.53 1.42 9.75
CA LEU A 256 -0.17 2.29 8.62
C LEU A 256 1.30 2.73 8.65
N TYR A 257 2.12 2.16 9.52
CA TYR A 257 3.52 2.60 9.69
C TYR A 257 4.31 2.58 8.38
N ASP A 258 4.16 1.52 7.58
CA ASP A 258 4.87 1.38 6.31
C ASP A 258 4.25 2.25 5.19
N GLU A 259 2.95 2.54 5.29
CA GLU A 259 2.22 3.38 4.34
C GLU A 259 2.38 4.87 4.61
N LEU A 260 2.50 5.27 5.89
CA LEU A 260 2.42 6.67 6.30
C LEU A 260 3.62 7.18 7.09
N HIS A 261 4.50 6.31 7.64
CA HIS A 261 5.41 6.71 8.71
C HIS A 261 4.69 7.51 9.82
N VAL A 262 4.06 6.81 10.72
CA VAL A 262 3.20 7.38 11.77
C VAL A 262 3.85 8.56 12.51
N GLY A 263 5.16 8.53 12.73
CA GLY A 263 5.91 9.65 13.32
C GLY A 263 5.88 10.96 12.51
N THR A 264 5.59 10.91 11.18
CA THR A 264 5.47 12.09 10.32
C THR A 264 4.04 12.62 10.23
N VAL A 265 3.05 11.82 10.60
CA VAL A 265 1.63 12.24 10.63
C VAL A 265 1.42 13.33 11.67
N VAL A 266 2.05 13.21 12.83
CA VAL A 266 2.01 14.23 13.89
C VAL A 266 2.60 15.56 13.42
N ALA A 267 3.67 15.52 12.61
CA ALA A 267 4.27 16.73 12.02
C ALA A 267 3.49 17.28 10.80
N SER A 268 2.53 16.55 10.25
CA SER A 268 1.77 16.94 9.05
C SER A 268 0.37 17.49 9.36
N SER A 269 0.15 18.04 10.54
CA SER A 269 -1.11 18.69 10.95
C SER A 269 -1.66 19.69 9.92
N ARG A 270 -0.78 20.33 9.14
CA ARG A 270 -1.15 21.22 8.02
C ARG A 270 -1.99 20.53 6.94
N ARG A 271 -1.94 19.20 6.83
CA ARG A 271 -2.74 18.42 5.87
C ARG A 271 -4.02 17.84 6.47
N GLY A 272 -4.29 18.16 7.74
CA GLY A 272 -5.45 17.68 8.48
C GLY A 272 -5.37 16.20 8.86
N LEU A 273 -4.20 15.59 8.84
CA LEU A 273 -3.95 14.25 9.36
C LEU A 273 -3.68 14.34 10.86
N GLY A 274 -4.15 13.37 11.62
CA GLY A 274 -3.99 13.37 13.08
C GLY A 274 -4.54 12.10 13.71
N GLU A 275 -4.80 12.16 15.01
CA GLU A 275 -5.30 11.04 15.82
C GLU A 275 -6.79 10.74 15.56
N HIS A 276 -7.18 10.62 14.29
CA HIS A 276 -8.55 10.36 13.90
C HIS A 276 -8.65 9.49 12.65
N ALA A 277 -9.84 8.90 12.42
CA ALA A 277 -10.15 8.04 11.29
C ALA A 277 -11.00 8.75 10.20
N PHE A 278 -10.95 10.08 10.10
CA PHE A 278 -11.78 10.82 9.17
C PHE A 278 -11.13 10.97 7.80
N CYS A 279 -11.95 11.04 6.78
CA CYS A 279 -11.56 11.21 5.39
C CYS A 279 -10.77 12.48 5.15
N ARG A 280 -9.70 12.39 4.37
CA ARG A 280 -8.82 13.52 4.01
C ARG A 280 -8.37 13.40 2.56
N ASN A 281 -7.84 14.46 2.01
CA ASN A 281 -7.19 14.43 0.70
C ASN A 281 -5.79 15.07 0.75
N PRO A 282 -4.83 14.41 1.42
CA PRO A 282 -3.50 14.96 1.63
C PRO A 282 -2.62 14.97 0.40
N ASP A 283 -2.94 14.20 -0.63
CA ASP A 283 -2.19 14.07 -1.89
C ASP A 283 -2.85 14.81 -3.08
N GLY A 284 -3.97 15.50 -2.84
CA GLY A 284 -4.68 16.27 -3.86
C GLY A 284 -5.32 15.42 -4.97
N ASP A 285 -5.73 14.21 -4.64
CA ASP A 285 -6.46 13.33 -5.56
C ASP A 285 -7.86 13.88 -5.90
N LYS A 286 -8.71 13.12 -6.56
CA LYS A 286 -10.02 13.57 -7.05
C LYS A 286 -10.95 14.03 -5.94
N MET A 287 -10.95 13.33 -4.82
CA MET A 287 -11.84 13.56 -3.69
C MET A 287 -11.22 13.00 -2.40
N PRO A 288 -11.79 13.30 -1.22
CA PRO A 288 -11.31 12.73 0.05
C PRO A 288 -11.32 11.20 0.04
N TRP A 289 -10.37 10.60 0.76
CA TRP A 289 -10.16 9.16 0.85
C TRP A 289 -9.60 8.79 2.22
N CYS A 290 -9.58 7.50 2.53
CA CYS A 290 -8.90 6.98 3.72
C CYS A 290 -8.34 5.58 3.49
N TYR A 291 -7.51 5.11 4.42
CA TYR A 291 -7.13 3.71 4.50
C TYR A 291 -8.21 2.90 5.20
N THR A 292 -8.38 1.66 4.76
CA THR A 292 -9.34 0.68 5.28
C THR A 292 -8.63 -0.65 5.53
N LEU A 293 -9.20 -1.47 6.39
CA LEU A 293 -8.81 -2.86 6.55
C LEU A 293 -9.87 -3.74 5.85
N GLN A 294 -9.46 -4.43 4.78
CA GLN A 294 -10.34 -5.33 4.01
C GLN A 294 -9.66 -6.69 3.91
N ASP A 295 -10.37 -7.75 4.28
CA ASP A 295 -9.85 -9.14 4.24
C ASP A 295 -8.46 -9.29 4.90
N SER A 296 -8.27 -8.67 6.06
CA SER A 296 -6.99 -8.62 6.79
C SER A 296 -5.82 -8.00 6.00
N ALA A 297 -6.12 -7.18 5.00
CA ALA A 297 -5.15 -6.41 4.23
C ALA A 297 -5.45 -4.91 4.29
N ILE A 298 -4.40 -4.09 4.39
CA ILE A 298 -4.54 -2.64 4.31
C ILE A 298 -4.79 -2.26 2.86
N SER A 299 -5.87 -1.49 2.64
CA SER A 299 -6.25 -0.92 1.36
C SER A 299 -6.59 0.56 1.56
N TRP A 300 -6.96 1.25 0.51
CA TRP A 300 -7.50 2.61 0.59
C TRP A 300 -8.70 2.74 -0.35
N GLU A 301 -9.62 3.64 -0.01
CA GLU A 301 -10.81 3.86 -0.80
C GLU A 301 -11.27 5.32 -0.70
N TYR A 302 -11.99 5.79 -1.71
CA TYR A 302 -12.64 7.09 -1.66
C TYR A 302 -13.77 7.09 -0.65
N CYS A 303 -13.94 8.24 0.00
CA CYS A 303 -14.96 8.43 1.02
C CYS A 303 -16.32 8.84 0.43
N ASP A 304 -17.36 8.55 1.19
CA ASP A 304 -18.72 8.98 0.91
C ASP A 304 -18.95 10.43 1.42
N VAL A 305 -18.22 11.36 0.82
CA VAL A 305 -18.36 12.79 1.06
C VAL A 305 -18.83 13.45 -0.22
N PRO A 306 -19.97 14.17 -0.23
CA PRO A 306 -20.45 14.84 -1.43
C PRO A 306 -19.59 16.06 -1.79
N SER A 307 -19.61 16.44 -3.08
CA SER A 307 -19.04 17.73 -3.52
C SER A 307 -20.03 18.86 -3.23
N CYS A 308 -19.53 19.98 -2.70
CA CYS A 308 -20.36 21.18 -2.46
C CYS A 308 -20.86 21.85 -3.76
N VAL A 309 -20.27 21.53 -4.90
CA VAL A 309 -20.75 22.01 -6.21
C VAL A 309 -21.87 21.09 -6.67
N LEU A 310 -23.11 21.54 -6.57
CA LEU A 310 -24.25 20.85 -7.15
C LEU A 310 -24.01 20.63 -8.65
N PRO A 311 -24.35 19.46 -9.22
CA PRO A 311 -24.37 19.30 -10.65
C PRO A 311 -25.38 20.28 -11.21
N VAL A 312 -24.92 21.25 -12.01
CA VAL A 312 -25.81 22.16 -12.75
C VAL A 312 -26.67 21.29 -13.64
N SER A 313 -27.94 21.09 -13.22
CA SER A 313 -28.93 20.44 -14.05
C SER A 313 -29.07 21.27 -15.33
N SER A 314 -28.75 20.66 -16.45
CA SER A 314 -28.91 21.23 -17.78
C SER A 314 -30.40 21.47 -18.08
N SER A 315 -30.93 22.62 -17.69
CA SER A 315 -32.23 23.09 -18.14
C SER A 315 -32.36 24.59 -17.88
N ARG A 316 -31.77 25.37 -18.77
CA ARG A 316 -32.33 26.66 -19.25
C ARG A 316 -31.38 27.22 -20.32
N ARG A 317 -31.72 27.00 -21.60
CA ARG A 317 -31.22 27.83 -22.70
C ARG A 317 -31.68 29.26 -22.48
N ILE A 318 -30.79 30.13 -22.02
CA ILE A 318 -30.94 31.57 -22.17
C ILE A 318 -30.40 31.91 -23.54
N GLN A 319 -31.25 32.25 -24.48
CA GLN A 319 -30.89 32.86 -25.75
C GLN A 319 -30.37 34.27 -25.46
N ILE A 320 -29.06 34.44 -25.56
CA ILE A 320 -28.43 35.76 -25.62
C ILE A 320 -28.22 36.09 -27.09
N ASN A 321 -28.97 37.11 -27.58
CA ASN A 321 -28.76 37.71 -28.90
C ASN A 321 -27.35 38.32 -28.95
N VAL A 322 -26.47 37.75 -29.76
CA VAL A 322 -25.13 38.27 -30.01
C VAL A 322 -25.13 39.08 -31.28
N LEU A 323 -24.77 40.36 -31.17
CA LEU A 323 -24.45 41.25 -32.30
C LEU A 323 -23.30 40.68 -33.14
N PRO A 324 -23.33 40.80 -34.48
CA PRO A 324 -22.32 40.25 -35.36
C PRO A 324 -21.10 41.18 -35.42
N GLY A 325 -19.90 40.63 -35.16
CA GLY A 325 -18.69 41.29 -35.58
C GLY A 325 -17.43 41.23 -34.72
N ILE A 326 -17.08 40.08 -34.03
CA ILE A 326 -15.73 39.88 -33.54
C ILE A 326 -15.33 38.41 -33.79
N LYS A 327 -14.39 38.16 -34.70
CA LYS A 327 -13.81 36.84 -34.91
C LYS A 327 -12.99 36.46 -33.66
N LYS A 328 -13.51 35.58 -32.82
CA LYS A 328 -12.76 34.95 -31.72
C LYS A 328 -11.67 34.04 -32.29
N PRO A 329 -10.46 34.02 -31.69
CA PRO A 329 -9.43 33.04 -32.06
C PRO A 329 -9.99 31.63 -31.87
N ARG A 330 -9.72 30.75 -32.84
CA ARG A 330 -10.10 29.34 -32.84
C ARG A 330 -9.50 28.68 -31.57
N PRO A 331 -10.27 28.08 -30.65
CA PRO A 331 -9.70 27.40 -29.50
C PRO A 331 -8.83 26.25 -29.99
N SER A 332 -7.57 26.21 -29.57
CA SER A 332 -6.69 25.07 -29.78
C SER A 332 -7.37 23.82 -29.22
N LYS A 333 -7.39 22.73 -29.99
CA LYS A 333 -7.95 21.43 -29.58
C LYS A 333 -7.37 21.07 -28.22
N PRO A 334 -8.20 20.73 -27.20
CA PRO A 334 -7.68 20.33 -25.90
C PRO A 334 -6.76 19.11 -26.11
N SER A 335 -5.52 19.20 -25.64
CA SER A 335 -4.58 18.09 -25.70
C SER A 335 -5.22 16.91 -24.95
N LYS A 336 -5.45 15.81 -25.64
CA LYS A 336 -6.02 14.60 -25.04
C LYS A 336 -5.11 14.17 -23.89
N LYS A 337 -5.58 14.25 -22.64
CA LYS A 337 -4.83 13.76 -21.48
C LYS A 337 -4.40 12.31 -21.74
N PRO A 338 -3.15 11.93 -21.48
CA PRO A 338 -2.67 10.57 -21.72
C PRO A 338 -3.51 9.57 -20.93
N VAL A 339 -3.92 8.52 -21.63
CA VAL A 339 -4.82 7.48 -21.11
C VAL A 339 -4.06 6.36 -20.39
N CYS A 340 -2.73 6.33 -20.53
CA CYS A 340 -1.78 5.35 -19.96
C CYS A 340 -0.80 6.02 -18.97
N GLY A 341 0.02 5.24 -18.28
CA GLY A 341 1.14 5.69 -17.45
C GLY A 341 0.77 6.53 -16.22
N LYS A 342 -0.50 6.60 -15.86
CA LYS A 342 -0.96 7.35 -14.67
C LYS A 342 -0.97 6.43 -13.46
N LYS A 343 -0.10 6.72 -12.52
CA LYS A 343 -0.15 6.12 -11.18
C LYS A 343 -1.37 6.63 -10.43
N HIS A 344 -2.00 5.77 -9.65
CA HIS A 344 -2.98 6.20 -8.67
C HIS A 344 -2.20 6.55 -7.40
N LYS A 345 -1.78 7.81 -7.30
CA LYS A 345 -0.88 8.28 -6.26
C LYS A 345 -1.61 8.39 -4.92
N LYS A 346 -1.20 7.60 -3.93
CA LYS A 346 -1.57 7.76 -2.52
C LYS A 346 -0.34 8.00 -1.63
N ARG A 347 0.79 8.42 -2.23
CA ARG A 347 2.00 8.73 -1.48
C ARG A 347 1.85 10.04 -0.73
N LEU A 348 1.93 9.96 0.58
CA LEU A 348 2.00 11.13 1.44
C LEU A 348 3.45 11.56 1.72
N TRP A 349 4.42 10.63 1.68
CA TRP A 349 5.86 10.91 1.82
C TRP A 349 6.73 9.77 1.31
N VAL A 350 7.96 10.13 0.90
CA VAL A 350 8.99 9.17 0.48
C VAL A 350 9.69 8.66 1.73
N ALA A 351 9.39 7.43 2.11
CA ALA A 351 10.28 6.69 2.99
C ALA A 351 11.30 5.93 2.13
N ARG A 352 12.55 5.96 2.52
CA ARG A 352 13.61 5.14 1.95
C ARG A 352 13.40 3.69 2.42
N GLY A 353 13.16 2.78 1.54
CA GLY A 353 12.97 1.37 1.85
C GLY A 353 13.29 0.46 0.67
N ARG A 354 13.00 -0.78 0.68
CA ARG A 354 13.82 -1.91 0.20
C ARG A 354 13.06 -2.88 -0.74
N ILE A 355 13.25 -2.86 -2.06
CA ILE A 355 13.59 -4.00 -2.98
C ILE A 355 15.04 -4.27 -2.70
N MET A 356 15.69 -5.41 -2.63
CA MET A 356 17.00 -5.21 -2.06
C MET A 356 17.28 -3.70 -1.90
N GLY A 357 16.91 -3.10 -0.79
CA GLY A 357 16.85 -1.65 -0.66
C GLY A 357 15.58 -0.90 -1.18
N GLY A 358 14.47 -1.55 -1.68
CA GLY A 358 13.19 -0.97 -2.11
C GLY A 358 12.12 -0.81 -1.03
N ASN A 359 10.91 -0.32 -1.36
CA ASN A 359 9.77 -0.12 -0.46
C ASN A 359 8.61 -1.04 -0.81
N THR A 360 7.76 -1.35 0.14
CA THR A 360 6.44 -1.89 -0.17
C THR A 360 5.67 -0.85 -0.98
N ALA A 361 5.27 -1.24 -2.18
CA ALA A 361 4.46 -0.40 -3.05
C ALA A 361 3.04 -0.27 -2.51
N LEU A 362 2.52 0.95 -2.43
CA LEU A 362 1.11 1.16 -2.07
C LEU A 362 0.18 0.62 -3.16
N PRO A 363 -1.00 0.10 -2.79
CA PRO A 363 -2.00 -0.34 -3.78
C PRO A 363 -2.30 0.74 -4.83
N GLY A 364 -2.19 0.38 -6.11
CA GLY A 364 -2.43 1.30 -7.23
C GLY A 364 -1.26 2.21 -7.62
N THR A 365 -0.09 2.14 -6.96
CA THR A 365 1.10 2.90 -7.41
C THR A 365 1.71 2.34 -8.70
N HIS A 366 1.57 1.04 -8.94
CA HIS A 366 2.00 0.37 -10.16
C HIS A 366 0.83 -0.37 -10.80
N PRO A 367 -0.20 0.33 -11.33
CA PRO A 367 -1.43 -0.29 -11.80
C PRO A 367 -1.25 -1.10 -13.09
N TRP A 368 -0.07 -1.11 -13.66
CA TRP A 368 0.33 -1.89 -14.84
C TRP A 368 0.99 -3.23 -14.51
N MET A 369 1.26 -3.51 -13.22
CA MET A 369 1.89 -4.76 -12.83
C MET A 369 1.02 -5.97 -13.14
N ALA A 370 1.63 -6.97 -13.74
CA ALA A 370 1.04 -8.27 -14.02
C ALA A 370 1.86 -9.36 -13.32
N ALA A 371 1.19 -10.23 -12.59
CA ALA A 371 1.77 -11.44 -12.04
C ALA A 371 1.49 -12.59 -13.01
N ILE A 372 2.53 -13.19 -13.58
CA ILE A 372 2.44 -14.27 -14.57
C ILE A 372 2.84 -15.58 -13.88
N TYR A 373 1.87 -16.45 -13.66
CA TYR A 373 2.07 -17.78 -13.09
C TYR A 373 2.17 -18.80 -14.22
N ILE A 374 3.24 -19.60 -14.18
CA ILE A 374 3.58 -20.59 -15.21
C ILE A 374 3.56 -21.97 -14.53
N GLY A 375 2.52 -22.76 -14.79
CA GLY A 375 2.28 -23.99 -14.06
C GLY A 375 2.05 -23.74 -12.57
N GLN A 376 2.60 -24.61 -11.72
CA GLN A 376 2.44 -24.53 -10.26
C GLN A 376 3.59 -23.83 -9.53
N GLN A 377 4.78 -23.79 -10.12
CA GLN A 377 6.01 -23.39 -9.43
C GLN A 377 6.69 -22.15 -10.02
N ASP A 378 6.61 -21.96 -11.34
CA ASP A 378 7.32 -20.88 -12.01
C ASP A 378 6.51 -19.58 -12.01
N PHE A 379 7.22 -18.47 -11.90
CA PHE A 379 6.63 -17.13 -11.81
C PHE A 379 7.53 -16.09 -12.48
N CYS A 380 6.90 -15.20 -13.24
CA CYS A 380 7.51 -13.99 -13.75
C CYS A 380 6.59 -12.79 -13.56
N ALA A 381 7.16 -11.61 -13.54
CA ALA A 381 6.41 -10.38 -13.64
C ALA A 381 6.13 -10.02 -15.11
N GLY A 382 5.22 -9.09 -15.32
CA GLY A 382 4.92 -8.51 -16.63
C GLY A 382 4.31 -7.14 -16.48
N THR A 383 4.08 -6.49 -17.60
CA THR A 383 3.61 -5.10 -17.66
C THR A 383 2.46 -4.95 -18.64
N LEU A 384 1.31 -4.49 -18.15
CA LEU A 384 0.14 -4.17 -18.97
C LEU A 384 0.42 -2.93 -19.82
N ILE A 385 0.41 -3.08 -21.15
CA ILE A 385 0.64 -2.00 -22.13
C ILE A 385 -0.63 -1.56 -22.85
N SER A 386 -1.61 -2.44 -22.94
CA SER A 386 -2.94 -2.12 -23.47
C SER A 386 -4.00 -3.04 -22.84
N SER A 387 -5.26 -2.90 -23.23
CA SER A 387 -6.33 -3.69 -22.58
C SER A 387 -6.15 -5.21 -22.69
N CYS A 388 -5.53 -5.72 -23.76
CA CYS A 388 -5.38 -7.16 -23.99
C CYS A 388 -3.91 -7.62 -24.03
N TRP A 389 -2.94 -6.76 -23.81
CA TRP A 389 -1.54 -7.07 -24.04
C TRP A 389 -0.66 -6.77 -22.83
N ILE A 390 0.12 -7.78 -22.45
CA ILE A 390 1.19 -7.72 -21.47
C ILE A 390 2.52 -7.83 -22.18
N VAL A 391 3.52 -7.09 -21.73
CA VAL A 391 4.93 -7.29 -22.07
C VAL A 391 5.62 -7.99 -20.89
N SER A 392 6.47 -8.97 -21.18
CA SER A 392 7.32 -9.66 -20.20
C SER A 392 8.66 -10.04 -20.83
N ALA A 393 9.53 -10.70 -20.08
CA ALA A 393 10.78 -11.26 -20.58
C ALA A 393 10.54 -12.58 -21.33
N ALA A 394 11.21 -12.77 -22.47
CA ALA A 394 11.06 -13.97 -23.28
C ALA A 394 11.63 -15.21 -22.59
N HIS A 395 12.70 -15.07 -21.82
CA HIS A 395 13.31 -16.17 -21.07
C HIS A 395 12.32 -16.83 -20.08
N CYS A 396 11.30 -16.15 -19.61
CA CYS A 396 10.23 -16.73 -18.80
C CYS A 396 9.45 -17.83 -19.53
N PHE A 397 9.42 -17.79 -20.84
CA PHE A 397 8.65 -18.69 -21.71
C PHE A 397 9.53 -19.63 -22.54
N PHE A 398 10.84 -19.69 -22.28
CA PHE A 398 11.78 -20.45 -23.11
C PHE A 398 11.49 -21.95 -23.15
N ARG A 399 10.83 -22.50 -22.11
CA ARG A 399 10.36 -23.90 -22.07
C ARG A 399 9.08 -24.14 -22.85
N ASN A 400 8.58 -23.12 -23.56
CA ASN A 400 7.35 -23.16 -24.35
C ASN A 400 6.14 -23.70 -23.55
N PRO A 401 5.77 -23.08 -22.42
CA PRO A 401 4.69 -23.56 -21.57
C PRO A 401 3.36 -23.58 -22.33
N LEU A 402 2.53 -24.58 -22.05
CA LEU A 402 1.18 -24.64 -22.64
C LEU A 402 0.37 -23.43 -22.15
N LYS A 403 -0.43 -22.84 -23.06
CA LYS A 403 -1.28 -21.68 -22.74
C LYS A 403 -2.28 -21.96 -21.62
N SER A 404 -2.70 -23.20 -21.45
CA SER A 404 -3.55 -23.66 -20.34
C SER A 404 -2.86 -23.62 -18.96
N GLN A 405 -1.53 -23.63 -18.94
CA GLN A 405 -0.72 -23.55 -17.74
C GLN A 405 -0.39 -22.11 -17.35
N LEU A 406 -0.80 -21.14 -18.16
CA LEU A 406 -0.50 -19.72 -17.95
C LEU A 406 -1.69 -19.00 -17.32
N ARG A 407 -1.44 -18.30 -16.24
CA ARG A 407 -2.41 -17.47 -15.53
C ARG A 407 -1.81 -16.08 -15.27
N VAL A 408 -2.51 -15.04 -15.68
CA VAL A 408 -2.09 -13.63 -15.48
C VAL A 408 -3.02 -12.97 -14.48
N VAL A 409 -2.48 -12.40 -13.41
CA VAL A 409 -3.23 -11.67 -12.39
C VAL A 409 -2.84 -10.21 -12.41
N LEU A 410 -3.83 -9.32 -12.56
CA LEU A 410 -3.67 -7.87 -12.53
C LEU A 410 -4.27 -7.29 -11.25
N GLY A 411 -3.73 -6.14 -10.79
CA GLY A 411 -4.21 -5.47 -9.58
C GLY A 411 -3.84 -6.21 -8.29
N GLN A 412 -2.90 -7.16 -8.36
CA GLN A 412 -2.42 -7.92 -7.21
C GLN A 412 -1.48 -7.07 -6.37
N GLN A 413 -1.70 -7.04 -5.06
CA GLN A 413 -0.82 -6.39 -4.09
C GLN A 413 0.05 -7.45 -3.38
N ASN A 414 -0.57 -8.46 -2.79
CA ASN A 414 0.12 -9.53 -2.11
C ASN A 414 0.34 -10.72 -3.05
N PHE A 415 1.54 -11.31 -3.00
CA PHE A 415 1.92 -12.44 -3.86
C PHE A 415 0.96 -13.62 -3.68
N ASN A 416 0.46 -14.15 -4.80
CA ASN A 416 -0.48 -15.28 -4.87
C ASN A 416 -1.78 -15.10 -4.04
N VAL A 417 -2.15 -13.86 -3.71
CA VAL A 417 -3.41 -13.55 -3.02
C VAL A 417 -4.33 -12.82 -3.99
N THR A 418 -5.55 -13.33 -4.15
CA THR A 418 -6.62 -12.67 -4.89
C THR A 418 -7.47 -11.83 -3.95
N GLY A 419 -7.79 -10.61 -4.33
CA GLY A 419 -8.61 -9.68 -3.55
C GLY A 419 -9.60 -8.93 -4.44
N PRO A 420 -10.41 -8.03 -3.90
CA PRO A 420 -11.48 -7.33 -4.64
C PRO A 420 -10.95 -6.54 -5.84
N ASN A 421 -9.71 -6.07 -5.77
CA ASN A 421 -9.06 -5.29 -6.82
C ASN A 421 -8.35 -6.14 -7.88
N THR A 422 -8.23 -7.45 -7.67
CA THR A 422 -7.56 -8.35 -8.59
C THR A 422 -8.48 -8.81 -9.72
N ARG A 423 -7.87 -9.09 -10.88
CA ARG A 423 -8.55 -9.74 -12.01
C ARG A 423 -7.59 -10.77 -12.61
N THR A 424 -8.10 -11.97 -12.81
CA THR A 424 -7.33 -13.11 -13.34
C THR A 424 -7.73 -13.38 -14.77
N PHE A 425 -6.76 -13.60 -15.65
CA PHE A 425 -6.95 -13.85 -17.06
C PHE A 425 -6.18 -15.10 -17.50
N GLY A 426 -6.76 -15.88 -18.40
CA GLY A 426 -6.03 -16.87 -19.18
C GLY A 426 -5.26 -16.21 -20.32
N VAL A 427 -4.36 -16.96 -20.93
CA VAL A 427 -3.54 -16.51 -22.07
C VAL A 427 -4.10 -17.08 -23.37
N GLU A 428 -4.35 -16.19 -24.37
CA GLU A 428 -4.78 -16.56 -25.72
C GLU A 428 -3.58 -17.00 -26.58
N GLU A 429 -2.53 -16.19 -26.56
CA GLU A 429 -1.25 -16.43 -27.26
C GLU A 429 -0.11 -15.66 -26.60
N TYR A 430 1.12 -16.08 -26.85
CA TYR A 430 2.33 -15.30 -26.58
C TYR A 430 3.24 -15.34 -27.81
N ILE A 431 3.94 -14.22 -28.05
CA ILE A 431 4.64 -13.97 -29.32
C ILE A 431 6.04 -13.44 -29.01
N PHE A 432 7.05 -14.12 -29.53
CA PHE A 432 8.44 -13.68 -29.51
C PHE A 432 8.78 -12.81 -30.72
N PRO A 433 9.77 -11.92 -30.64
CA PRO A 433 10.41 -11.35 -31.82
C PRO A 433 11.14 -12.48 -32.59
N LYS A 434 11.33 -12.28 -33.89
CA LYS A 434 11.95 -13.30 -34.74
C LYS A 434 13.41 -13.57 -34.38
N GLU A 435 14.06 -12.59 -33.82
CA GLU A 435 15.46 -12.58 -33.42
C GLU A 435 15.71 -13.31 -32.07
N PHE A 436 14.65 -13.59 -31.30
CA PHE A 436 14.78 -14.32 -30.02
C PHE A 436 15.18 -15.77 -30.25
N SER A 437 16.12 -16.25 -29.46
CA SER A 437 16.58 -17.64 -29.50
C SER A 437 16.66 -18.24 -28.10
N VAL A 438 16.15 -19.45 -27.94
CA VAL A 438 16.23 -20.21 -26.68
C VAL A 438 17.67 -20.61 -26.33
N PHE A 439 18.59 -20.63 -27.31
CA PHE A 439 20.02 -20.91 -27.11
C PHE A 439 20.78 -19.72 -26.52
N ASN A 440 20.25 -18.50 -26.66
CA ASN A 440 20.77 -17.30 -26.04
C ASN A 440 19.63 -16.44 -25.50
N PRO A 441 19.02 -16.84 -24.36
CA PRO A 441 17.76 -16.27 -23.90
C PRO A 441 17.90 -14.84 -23.35
N THR A 442 19.11 -14.32 -23.22
CA THR A 442 19.36 -12.93 -22.80
C THR A 442 19.34 -11.94 -23.97
N LEU A 443 19.43 -12.42 -25.22
CA LEU A 443 19.32 -11.58 -26.41
C LEU A 443 17.85 -11.45 -26.86
N HIS A 444 17.45 -10.25 -27.21
CA HIS A 444 16.07 -9.95 -27.63
C HIS A 444 15.03 -10.45 -26.64
N ASP A 445 15.35 -10.33 -25.35
CA ASP A 445 14.58 -10.86 -24.23
C ASP A 445 13.30 -10.06 -23.98
N ILE A 446 12.33 -10.23 -24.87
CA ILE A 446 11.01 -9.61 -24.81
C ILE A 446 9.95 -10.56 -25.39
N VAL A 447 8.77 -10.61 -24.77
CA VAL A 447 7.61 -11.37 -25.23
C VAL A 447 6.35 -10.56 -25.08
N LEU A 448 5.42 -10.70 -26.03
CA LEU A 448 4.07 -10.17 -25.95
C LEU A 448 3.10 -11.28 -25.57
N VAL A 449 2.36 -11.10 -24.51
CA VAL A 449 1.35 -12.03 -24.00
C VAL A 449 -0.03 -11.42 -24.21
N LYS A 450 -0.88 -12.12 -24.96
CA LYS A 450 -2.26 -11.72 -25.23
C LYS A 450 -3.21 -12.42 -24.27
N LEU A 451 -4.00 -11.62 -23.57
CA LEU A 451 -4.99 -12.11 -22.61
C LEU A 451 -6.23 -12.65 -23.34
N LYS A 452 -6.81 -13.72 -22.80
CA LYS A 452 -8.14 -14.20 -23.24
C LYS A 452 -9.19 -13.14 -22.92
N LYS A 453 -10.16 -13.02 -23.80
CA LYS A 453 -11.32 -12.16 -23.57
C LYS A 453 -12.33 -12.88 -22.71
N GLU A 454 -12.88 -12.15 -21.76
CA GLU A 454 -14.05 -12.53 -20.97
C GLU A 454 -15.21 -11.62 -21.40
N ASP A 455 -16.35 -12.16 -21.78
CA ASP A 455 -17.52 -11.43 -22.30
C ASP A 455 -17.16 -10.46 -23.44
N GLY A 456 -16.30 -10.91 -24.38
CA GLY A 456 -15.87 -10.13 -25.53
C GLY A 456 -14.89 -9.00 -25.25
N ARG A 457 -14.43 -8.85 -24.01
CA ARG A 457 -13.52 -7.79 -23.53
C ARG A 457 -12.34 -8.36 -22.78
N CYS A 458 -11.21 -7.67 -22.83
CA CYS A 458 -10.10 -7.92 -21.94
C CYS A 458 -10.22 -7.02 -20.70
N VAL A 459 -9.13 -6.42 -20.28
CA VAL A 459 -9.01 -5.65 -19.03
C VAL A 459 -9.89 -4.39 -19.04
N ARG A 460 -10.71 -4.22 -18.00
CA ARG A 460 -11.34 -2.94 -17.64
C ARG A 460 -10.36 -2.13 -16.79
N ARG A 461 -10.27 -0.83 -17.05
CA ARG A 461 -9.44 0.07 -16.24
C ARG A 461 -10.09 0.34 -14.90
N THR A 462 -9.31 0.18 -13.85
CA THR A 462 -9.66 0.53 -12.47
C THR A 462 -8.57 1.44 -11.89
N PRO A 463 -8.71 1.97 -10.68
CA PRO A 463 -7.60 2.62 -9.97
C PRO A 463 -6.36 1.72 -9.85
N PHE A 464 -6.55 0.42 -9.72
CA PHE A 464 -5.50 -0.59 -9.49
C PHE A 464 -5.03 -1.30 -10.76
N ILE A 465 -5.71 -1.12 -11.90
CA ILE A 465 -5.39 -1.78 -13.16
C ILE A 465 -5.45 -0.75 -14.31
N ARG A 466 -4.28 -0.35 -14.81
CA ARG A 466 -4.13 0.61 -15.92
C ARG A 466 -2.86 0.29 -16.71
N PRO A 467 -2.86 0.46 -18.04
CA PRO A 467 -1.65 0.27 -18.83
C PRO A 467 -0.62 1.37 -18.56
N ILE A 468 0.66 1.00 -18.60
CA ILE A 468 1.77 1.94 -18.74
C ILE A 468 1.82 2.50 -20.16
N CYS A 469 2.45 3.66 -20.37
CA CYS A 469 2.69 4.15 -21.74
C CYS A 469 3.91 3.46 -22.35
N LEU A 470 3.85 3.17 -23.63
CA LEU A 470 5.03 2.84 -24.42
C LEU A 470 5.78 4.13 -24.77
N PRO A 471 7.11 4.13 -24.78
CA PRO A 471 7.89 5.28 -25.22
C PRO A 471 7.77 5.49 -26.72
N ASP A 472 7.94 6.72 -27.19
CA ASP A 472 8.16 7.00 -28.60
C ASP A 472 9.57 6.52 -29.00
N LYS A 473 9.79 6.19 -30.27
CA LYS A 473 11.10 5.74 -30.79
C LYS A 473 12.25 6.72 -30.50
N SER A 474 11.96 8.00 -30.50
CA SER A 474 12.93 9.07 -30.22
C SER A 474 13.04 9.41 -28.74
N MET A 475 12.27 8.73 -27.87
CA MET A 475 12.29 9.02 -26.45
C MET A 475 13.58 8.54 -25.80
N THR A 476 14.31 9.45 -25.21
CA THR A 476 15.51 9.17 -24.44
C THR A 476 15.39 9.77 -23.03
N PHE A 477 15.98 9.13 -22.07
CA PHE A 477 16.22 9.65 -20.74
C PHE A 477 17.72 9.81 -20.55
N PRO A 478 18.18 10.88 -19.89
CA PRO A 478 19.61 11.11 -19.68
C PRO A 478 20.22 10.05 -18.76
N ASP A 479 21.52 9.93 -18.80
CA ASP A 479 22.27 9.14 -17.83
C ASP A 479 21.98 9.66 -16.41
N ASP A 480 22.07 8.77 -15.43
CA ASP A 480 21.74 9.05 -14.01
C ASP A 480 20.25 9.39 -13.76
N TYR A 481 19.39 9.25 -14.78
CA TYR A 481 17.96 9.48 -14.61
C TYR A 481 17.33 8.46 -13.67
N CYS A 482 16.52 8.93 -12.70
CA CYS A 482 15.87 8.06 -11.74
C CYS A 482 14.62 7.42 -12.34
N CYS A 483 14.64 6.10 -12.49
CA CYS A 483 13.51 5.26 -12.89
C CYS A 483 13.06 4.39 -11.71
N THR A 484 11.95 3.69 -11.85
CA THR A 484 11.40 2.81 -10.81
C THR A 484 11.28 1.41 -11.35
N ILE A 485 11.76 0.43 -10.60
CA ILE A 485 11.45 -0.99 -10.77
C ILE A 485 10.38 -1.41 -9.77
N SER A 486 9.60 -2.44 -10.10
CA SER A 486 8.57 -2.97 -9.21
C SER A 486 8.34 -4.46 -9.46
N GLY A 487 8.09 -5.24 -8.40
CA GLY A 487 7.90 -6.68 -8.49
C GLY A 487 7.70 -7.38 -7.15
N TRP A 488 7.60 -8.71 -7.18
CA TRP A 488 7.44 -9.61 -6.03
C TRP A 488 8.67 -10.54 -5.86
N GLY A 489 9.79 -10.20 -6.48
CA GLY A 489 11.01 -11.00 -6.49
C GLY A 489 11.66 -11.19 -5.12
N HIS A 490 12.76 -11.89 -5.11
CA HIS A 490 13.50 -12.22 -3.88
C HIS A 490 14.08 -10.95 -3.23
N MET A 491 14.19 -10.98 -1.91
CA MET A 491 14.80 -9.89 -1.12
C MET A 491 16.32 -9.84 -1.27
N HIS A 492 16.94 -10.97 -1.55
CA HIS A 492 18.35 -11.19 -1.83
C HIS A 492 18.53 -12.58 -2.49
N GLU A 493 19.71 -12.90 -2.99
CA GLU A 493 20.00 -14.09 -3.80
C GLU A 493 19.52 -15.44 -3.21
N LYS A 494 19.41 -15.53 -1.88
CA LYS A 494 19.03 -16.76 -1.16
C LYS A 494 17.73 -16.63 -0.37
N ALA A 495 16.97 -15.53 -0.56
CA ALA A 495 15.75 -15.28 0.19
C ALA A 495 14.51 -15.82 -0.54
N GLU A 496 13.42 -15.92 0.22
CA GLU A 496 12.08 -16.13 -0.33
C GLU A 496 11.54 -14.86 -1.01
N ARG A 497 10.50 -15.02 -1.84
CA ARG A 497 9.80 -13.91 -2.48
C ARG A 497 9.11 -13.00 -1.45
N TYR A 498 8.97 -11.72 -1.80
CA TYR A 498 8.16 -10.83 -0.99
C TYR A 498 6.70 -11.25 -0.95
N SER A 499 6.06 -11.07 0.20
CA SER A 499 4.63 -11.28 0.33
C SER A 499 3.82 -10.17 -0.38
N SER A 500 4.31 -8.92 -0.39
CA SER A 500 3.67 -7.75 -1.01
C SER A 500 4.51 -7.16 -2.13
N LEU A 501 3.83 -6.49 -3.08
CA LEU A 501 4.48 -5.78 -4.19
C LEU A 501 5.48 -4.76 -3.66
N GLN A 502 6.70 -4.79 -4.18
CA GLN A 502 7.78 -3.86 -3.84
C GLN A 502 8.02 -2.85 -4.96
N GLU A 503 8.64 -1.72 -4.64
CA GLU A 503 9.15 -0.75 -5.60
C GLU A 503 10.51 -0.21 -5.19
N GLY A 504 11.38 0.09 -6.15
CA GLY A 504 12.70 0.66 -5.91
C GLY A 504 13.11 1.69 -6.94
N GLY A 505 13.81 2.73 -6.51
CA GLY A 505 14.41 3.72 -7.40
C GLY A 505 15.77 3.27 -7.87
N VAL A 506 15.98 3.19 -9.18
CA VAL A 506 17.25 2.87 -9.82
C VAL A 506 17.65 3.99 -10.78
N ARG A 507 18.97 4.16 -11.00
CA ARG A 507 19.49 5.17 -11.91
C ARG A 507 19.99 4.54 -13.19
N LEU A 508 19.71 5.17 -14.34
CA LEU A 508 20.22 4.73 -15.63
C LEU A 508 21.74 4.89 -15.66
N ILE A 509 22.43 3.87 -16.14
CA ILE A 509 23.89 3.82 -16.22
C ILE A 509 24.29 4.02 -17.69
N PRO A 510 25.31 4.87 -17.99
CA PRO A 510 25.83 5.04 -19.32
C PRO A 510 26.18 3.69 -19.98
N HIS A 511 25.78 3.51 -21.24
CA HIS A 511 25.98 2.25 -21.95
C HIS A 511 27.46 1.85 -22.03
N ASN A 512 28.37 2.80 -22.25
CA ASN A 512 29.81 2.60 -22.27
C ASN A 512 30.35 2.17 -20.89
N THR A 513 29.78 2.67 -19.80
CA THR A 513 30.12 2.23 -18.43
C THR A 513 29.71 0.78 -18.20
N CYS A 514 28.49 0.40 -18.64
CA CYS A 514 28.00 -0.97 -18.50
C CYS A 514 28.83 -1.97 -19.34
N ARG A 515 29.39 -1.53 -20.47
CA ARG A 515 30.25 -2.32 -21.36
C ARG A 515 31.73 -2.37 -20.97
N LYS A 516 32.11 -1.79 -19.86
CA LYS A 516 33.47 -1.98 -19.36
C LYS A 516 33.74 -3.44 -19.03
N PRO A 517 34.98 -3.95 -19.28
CA PRO A 517 35.32 -5.35 -19.03
C PRO A 517 35.04 -5.80 -17.59
N GLU A 518 35.26 -4.94 -16.61
CA GLU A 518 35.02 -5.19 -15.18
C GLU A 518 33.53 -5.23 -14.81
N VAL A 519 32.64 -4.70 -15.69
CA VAL A 519 31.18 -4.74 -15.50
C VAL A 519 30.62 -5.94 -16.26
N TYR A 520 30.35 -5.79 -17.55
CA TYR A 520 29.76 -6.86 -18.36
C TYR A 520 30.41 -7.00 -19.75
N GLY A 521 31.31 -6.12 -20.13
CA GLY A 521 32.02 -6.18 -21.41
C GLY A 521 31.07 -6.22 -22.63
N ASN A 522 31.36 -7.12 -23.55
CA ASN A 522 30.58 -7.31 -24.78
C ASN A 522 29.27 -8.09 -24.61
N HIS A 523 28.96 -8.56 -23.40
CA HIS A 523 27.68 -9.24 -23.13
C HIS A 523 26.49 -8.26 -23.19
N VAL A 524 26.72 -6.95 -22.97
CA VAL A 524 25.69 -5.93 -23.11
C VAL A 524 25.68 -5.39 -24.53
N THR A 525 24.58 -5.64 -25.24
CA THR A 525 24.35 -5.21 -26.64
C THR A 525 23.62 -3.86 -26.70
N SER A 526 23.44 -3.32 -27.91
CA SER A 526 22.65 -2.10 -28.16
C SER A 526 21.18 -2.21 -27.78
N ASP A 527 20.65 -3.45 -27.67
CA ASP A 527 19.26 -3.74 -27.29
C ASP A 527 19.06 -3.83 -25.77
N MET A 528 20.11 -3.57 -25.02
CA MET A 528 20.13 -3.62 -23.56
C MET A 528 20.48 -2.25 -22.99
N LEU A 529 20.04 -2.02 -21.77
CA LEU A 529 20.43 -0.90 -20.93
C LEU A 529 20.67 -1.38 -19.50
N CYS A 530 21.49 -0.65 -18.76
CA CYS A 530 21.78 -0.94 -17.38
C CYS A 530 21.17 0.12 -16.45
N ALA A 531 20.70 -0.33 -15.30
CA ALA A 531 20.29 0.56 -14.24
C ALA A 531 20.54 -0.09 -12.87
N GLY A 532 20.83 0.73 -11.86
CA GLY A 532 21.09 0.27 -10.51
C GLY A 532 21.38 1.43 -9.55
N LEU A 533 21.64 1.12 -8.31
CA LEU A 533 22.06 2.09 -7.30
C LEU A 533 23.14 1.45 -6.42
N ASN A 534 24.39 1.46 -6.89
CA ASN A 534 25.61 1.11 -6.15
C ASN A 534 25.44 0.05 -5.05
N GLY A 535 24.90 -1.13 -5.40
CA GLY A 535 24.73 -2.24 -4.48
C GLY A 535 23.57 -2.10 -3.47
N CYS A 536 22.76 -1.05 -3.55
CA CYS A 536 21.69 -0.80 -2.58
C CYS A 536 20.27 -1.13 -3.09
N VAL A 537 20.01 -1.00 -4.39
CA VAL A 537 18.70 -1.26 -5.02
C VAL A 537 18.89 -1.99 -6.33
N ASP A 538 18.29 -3.17 -6.47
CA ASP A 538 18.33 -3.94 -7.70
C ASP A 538 17.11 -4.87 -7.81
N ALA A 539 16.84 -5.38 -9.03
CA ALA A 539 15.90 -6.46 -9.28
C ALA A 539 16.52 -7.83 -8.93
N CYS A 540 15.70 -8.78 -8.53
CA CYS A 540 16.15 -10.12 -8.18
C CYS A 540 15.25 -11.20 -8.79
N GLN A 541 15.54 -12.50 -8.49
CA GLN A 541 14.75 -13.62 -9.01
C GLN A 541 13.25 -13.45 -8.70
N GLY A 542 12.42 -13.59 -9.72
CA GLY A 542 10.97 -13.35 -9.65
C GLY A 542 10.52 -11.95 -10.04
N ASP A 543 11.45 -10.98 -10.24
CA ASP A 543 11.15 -9.69 -10.86
C ASP A 543 11.29 -9.73 -12.39
N SER A 544 11.84 -10.79 -12.96
CA SER A 544 12.02 -11.02 -14.42
C SER A 544 10.74 -10.70 -15.19
N GLY A 545 10.88 -9.93 -16.28
CA GLY A 545 9.76 -9.46 -17.10
C GLY A 545 9.02 -8.24 -16.54
N GLY A 546 9.33 -7.81 -15.33
CA GLY A 546 8.79 -6.60 -14.72
C GLY A 546 9.31 -5.31 -15.36
N PRO A 547 8.69 -4.16 -15.05
CA PRO A 547 9.02 -2.89 -15.68
C PRO A 547 10.20 -2.16 -15.05
N LEU A 548 11.03 -1.56 -15.91
CA LEU A 548 11.79 -0.37 -15.61
C LEU A 548 10.96 0.83 -16.10
N ALA A 549 10.28 1.49 -15.18
CA ALA A 549 9.36 2.58 -15.45
C ALA A 549 10.03 3.94 -15.24
N CYS A 550 10.21 4.72 -16.31
CA CYS A 550 10.74 6.07 -16.23
C CYS A 550 9.61 7.10 -16.40
N ALA A 551 9.52 8.08 -15.50
CA ALA A 551 8.41 9.03 -15.49
C ALA A 551 8.82 10.39 -16.06
N ARG A 552 8.03 10.93 -17.00
CA ARG A 552 8.14 12.29 -17.50
C ARG A 552 6.80 13.02 -17.31
N SER A 553 6.81 14.16 -16.64
CA SER A 553 5.59 14.96 -16.39
C SER A 553 4.44 14.13 -15.80
N ASP A 554 4.71 13.34 -14.76
CA ASP A 554 3.74 12.46 -14.09
C ASP A 554 3.12 11.32 -14.95
N VAL A 555 3.70 11.04 -16.10
CA VAL A 555 3.36 9.92 -16.97
C VAL A 555 4.52 8.93 -16.94
N SER A 556 4.24 7.68 -16.63
CA SER A 556 5.23 6.60 -16.62
C SER A 556 5.28 5.90 -17.96
N PHE A 557 6.50 5.66 -18.44
CA PHE A 557 6.81 4.96 -19.69
C PHE A 557 7.56 3.67 -19.38
N LEU A 558 7.24 2.59 -20.09
CA LEU A 558 7.99 1.34 -20.05
C LEU A 558 9.30 1.52 -20.83
N TYR A 559 10.38 1.86 -20.15
CA TYR A 559 11.67 2.13 -20.79
C TYR A 559 12.55 0.90 -20.90
N GLY A 560 12.45 -0.02 -19.91
CA GLY A 560 13.13 -1.31 -19.91
C GLY A 560 12.26 -2.44 -19.36
N ILE A 561 12.68 -3.69 -19.61
CA ILE A 561 12.12 -4.92 -19.06
C ILE A 561 13.22 -5.60 -18.27
N ILE A 562 12.97 -6.00 -17.06
CA ILE A 562 13.93 -6.72 -16.20
C ILE A 562 14.30 -8.03 -16.89
N SER A 563 15.58 -8.22 -17.21
CA SER A 563 16.08 -9.34 -17.98
C SER A 563 17.07 -10.19 -17.19
N TRP A 564 18.28 -9.69 -16.90
CA TRP A 564 19.32 -10.45 -16.23
C TRP A 564 20.27 -9.55 -15.40
N GLY A 565 21.15 -10.17 -14.62
CA GLY A 565 22.23 -9.54 -13.88
C GLY A 565 23.12 -10.57 -13.20
N GLU A 566 24.30 -10.19 -12.76
CA GLU A 566 25.20 -11.04 -11.99
C GLU A 566 24.90 -10.92 -10.50
N GLY A 567 24.04 -11.81 -10.00
CA GLY A 567 23.49 -11.75 -8.64
C GLY A 567 22.41 -10.69 -8.49
N CYS A 568 22.17 -10.21 -7.26
CA CYS A 568 21.20 -9.18 -6.96
C CYS A 568 21.85 -8.11 -6.08
N GLY A 569 21.99 -6.88 -6.62
CA GLY A 569 22.56 -5.74 -5.90
C GLY A 569 24.04 -5.86 -5.57
N ARG A 570 24.80 -6.64 -6.32
CA ARG A 570 26.25 -6.71 -6.15
C ARG A 570 26.89 -5.41 -6.59
N SER A 571 27.88 -4.95 -5.82
CA SER A 571 28.64 -3.75 -6.17
C SER A 571 29.31 -3.92 -7.52
N GLY A 572 29.17 -2.93 -8.41
CA GLY A 572 29.75 -2.95 -9.76
C GLY A 572 29.01 -3.85 -10.78
N LYS A 573 27.91 -4.51 -10.38
CA LYS A 573 27.12 -5.41 -11.23
C LYS A 573 25.65 -4.95 -11.27
N PRO A 574 25.32 -3.89 -12.04
CA PRO A 574 23.96 -3.38 -12.14
C PRO A 574 23.03 -4.34 -12.87
N GLY A 575 21.72 -4.22 -12.64
CA GLY A 575 20.72 -4.94 -13.41
C GLY A 575 20.76 -4.57 -14.90
N VAL A 576 20.50 -5.55 -15.77
CA VAL A 576 20.42 -5.41 -17.22
C VAL A 576 18.97 -5.58 -17.67
N TYR A 577 18.53 -4.70 -18.54
CA TYR A 577 17.14 -4.56 -18.98
C TYR A 577 17.07 -4.56 -20.50
N THR A 578 16.07 -5.21 -21.07
CA THR A 578 15.77 -5.09 -22.51
C THR A 578 15.27 -3.68 -22.82
N LYS A 579 15.90 -3.01 -23.79
CA LYS A 579 15.63 -1.62 -24.18
C LYS A 579 14.38 -1.51 -25.04
N VAL A 580 13.23 -1.13 -24.46
CA VAL A 580 11.90 -1.20 -25.09
C VAL A 580 11.77 -0.32 -26.33
N VAL A 581 12.46 0.83 -26.39
CA VAL A 581 12.40 1.74 -27.55
C VAL A 581 12.78 1.05 -28.86
N ASN A 582 13.65 0.04 -28.82
CA ASN A 582 14.11 -0.72 -29.98
C ASN A 582 13.01 -1.66 -30.53
N TYR A 583 12.02 -2.00 -29.73
CA TYR A 583 10.96 -2.96 -30.07
C TYR A 583 9.60 -2.31 -30.36
N ILE A 584 9.50 -1.00 -30.38
CA ILE A 584 8.21 -0.28 -30.53
C ILE A 584 7.51 -0.62 -31.86
N ASP A 585 8.24 -0.76 -32.96
CA ASP A 585 7.65 -1.15 -34.23
C ASP A 585 7.12 -2.57 -34.21
N TRP A 586 7.90 -3.49 -33.69
CA TRP A 586 7.48 -4.87 -33.52
C TRP A 586 6.23 -4.97 -32.63
N ILE A 587 6.24 -4.34 -31.47
CA ILE A 587 5.10 -4.29 -30.55
C ILE A 587 3.85 -3.77 -31.28
N ASN A 588 3.97 -2.63 -31.98
CA ASN A 588 2.87 -2.02 -32.73
C ASN A 588 2.38 -2.92 -33.86
N SER A 589 3.29 -3.60 -34.58
CA SER A 589 2.95 -4.51 -35.66
C SER A 589 2.14 -5.70 -35.17
N VAL A 590 2.48 -6.25 -34.00
CA VAL A 590 1.78 -7.38 -33.39
C VAL A 590 0.40 -6.96 -32.87
N ILE A 591 0.32 -5.85 -32.11
CA ILE A 591 -0.94 -5.37 -31.50
C ILE A 591 -1.97 -4.96 -32.57
N LYS A 592 -1.52 -4.41 -33.71
CA LYS A 592 -2.40 -3.97 -34.80
C LYS A 592 -2.80 -5.09 -35.76
N ARG A 593 -2.26 -6.31 -35.65
CA ARG A 593 -2.67 -7.45 -36.49
C ARG A 593 -4.17 -7.69 -36.30
N LYS A 594 -4.93 -7.59 -37.43
CA LYS A 594 -6.30 -8.08 -37.45
C LYS A 594 -6.28 -9.61 -37.31
N PRO A 595 -7.25 -10.24 -36.60
CA PRO A 595 -7.36 -11.69 -36.59
C PRO A 595 -7.40 -12.19 -38.06
N LYS A 596 -6.57 -13.18 -38.38
CA LYS A 596 -6.73 -13.89 -39.65
C LYS A 596 -8.13 -14.50 -39.61
N ALA A 597 -9.00 -14.13 -40.54
CA ALA A 597 -10.24 -14.85 -40.79
C ALA A 597 -9.85 -16.32 -41.07
N SER A 598 -10.38 -17.23 -40.28
CA SER A 598 -10.24 -18.66 -40.54
C SER A 598 -10.88 -18.92 -41.88
N ARG A 599 -10.07 -19.16 -42.95
CA ARG A 599 -10.57 -19.79 -44.16
C ARG A 599 -11.02 -21.19 -43.73
N MET A 600 -12.32 -21.40 -43.62
CA MET A 600 -12.90 -22.71 -43.74
C MET A 600 -12.65 -23.12 -45.21
N ASP A 601 -11.63 -23.92 -45.46
CA ASP A 601 -11.56 -24.72 -46.68
C ASP A 601 -12.62 -25.82 -46.57
N MET A 602 -13.80 -25.50 -47.08
CA MET A 602 -14.73 -26.54 -47.51
C MET A 602 -14.20 -27.09 -48.84
N THR A 603 -13.46 -28.18 -48.79
CA THR A 603 -13.31 -29.09 -49.92
C THR A 603 -14.17 -30.30 -49.64
N TRP A 604 -15.35 -30.29 -50.26
CA TRP A 604 -16.12 -31.46 -50.55
C TRP A 604 -15.51 -32.12 -51.78
N THR A 605 -14.98 -33.29 -51.67
CA THR A 605 -15.08 -34.43 -52.60
C THR A 605 -14.82 -35.72 -51.85
#